data_78006fccc36690017b3fc770bc6ff73b
#
_entry.id   78006fccc36690017b3fc770bc6ff73b
#
_cell.length_a   1.000
_cell.length_b   1.000
_cell.length_c   1.000
_cell.angle_alpha   90.00
_cell.angle_beta   90.00
_cell.angle_gamma   90.00
#
_symmetry.space_group_name_H-M   'P 1'
#
loop_
_entity.id
_entity.type
_entity.pdbx_description
1 polymer ?
#
loop_
_entity_poly.entity_id
_entity_poly.type
_entity_poly.pdbx_seq_one_letter_code
_entity_poly.pdbx_strand_id
1 'polypeptide(L)'
;MNVNNLMAELERKHPGENEYLQAVREVLESIEEVYNQHPEFEKAKIVERLVEPDRIFTFRVTWVDDKGEVQTNLGYRVQFNSAIGPYKGGLRFHKAVNPSMLKFLGFEQTFKNALTTLPMGGAKGGSDFDPTGKSNAEIMRFCQAFMLELWHNIGVDTDVPAGDVGVGGREIGFLNGMYQKLARKYHTGVLTGKGETWGGSILRPEATGFGALYFVQHMLHLAGKKLEGAKIAISGFGNVAWGASKKATELGAKVIAISGPDGVVTIPNGMNEEMIDYMLELRASNRNIVAPFAEKFAGTTFTPGKKAWSVKCDIALPCAFQNELNGDDTAELLKNGT
;
A
#
# COMPACT_ATOMS: atom_id res chain seq x y z
N MET A 1 12.98 27.14 5.97
CA MET A 1 13.35 26.05 5.04
C MET A 1 13.29 26.56 3.63
N ASN A 2 14.19 26.13 2.74
CA ASN A 2 14.09 26.31 1.28
C ASN A 2 14.09 24.91 0.65
N VAL A 3 12.94 24.49 0.13
CA VAL A 3 12.73 23.14 -0.42
C VAL A 3 13.72 22.84 -1.55
N ASN A 4 13.96 23.77 -2.47
CA ASN A 4 14.86 23.52 -3.60
C ASN A 4 16.31 23.27 -3.16
N ASN A 5 16.81 24.00 -2.18
CA ASN A 5 18.16 23.81 -1.66
C ASN A 5 18.29 22.44 -0.96
N LEU A 6 17.31 22.08 -0.17
CA LEU A 6 17.30 20.78 0.53
C LEU A 6 17.18 19.61 -0.47
N MET A 7 16.32 19.75 -1.47
CA MET A 7 16.19 18.72 -2.50
C MET A 7 17.48 18.55 -3.32
N ALA A 8 18.17 19.63 -3.68
CA ALA A 8 19.46 19.54 -4.38
C ALA A 8 20.52 18.79 -3.56
N GLU A 9 20.50 18.94 -2.22
CA GLU A 9 21.36 18.15 -1.33
C GLU A 9 20.96 16.68 -1.29
N LEU A 10 19.67 16.37 -1.17
CA LEU A 10 19.15 15.00 -1.13
C LEU A 10 19.37 14.26 -2.45
N GLU A 11 19.17 14.91 -3.59
CA GLU A 11 19.46 14.32 -4.91
C GLU A 11 20.92 13.93 -5.08
N ARG A 12 21.83 14.72 -4.52
CA ARG A 12 23.25 14.40 -4.50
C ARG A 12 23.60 13.23 -3.57
N LYS A 13 22.89 13.10 -2.43
CA LYS A 13 23.09 12.00 -1.47
C LYS A 13 22.47 10.70 -1.93
N HIS A 14 21.35 10.76 -2.64
CA HIS A 14 20.50 9.62 -3.03
C HIS A 14 20.31 9.55 -4.56
N PRO A 15 21.39 9.42 -5.34
CA PRO A 15 21.30 9.41 -6.79
C PRO A 15 20.50 8.19 -7.28
N GLY A 16 19.52 8.44 -8.16
CA GLY A 16 18.69 7.38 -8.75
C GLY A 16 17.53 6.87 -7.89
N GLU A 17 17.32 7.44 -6.69
CA GLU A 17 16.18 7.10 -5.84
C GLU A 17 14.96 7.98 -6.14
N ASN A 18 14.46 7.91 -7.37
CA ASN A 18 13.48 8.85 -7.90
C ASN A 18 12.15 8.84 -7.15
N GLU A 19 11.62 7.66 -6.79
CA GLU A 19 10.35 7.55 -6.05
C GLU A 19 10.46 8.17 -4.66
N TYR A 20 11.59 7.96 -4.00
CA TYR A 20 11.86 8.55 -2.69
C TYR A 20 11.99 10.08 -2.77
N LEU A 21 12.78 10.57 -3.71
CA LEU A 21 13.00 12.01 -3.89
C LEU A 21 11.73 12.75 -4.29
N GLN A 22 10.87 12.14 -5.13
CA GLN A 22 9.57 12.68 -5.48
C GLN A 22 8.67 12.83 -4.24
N ALA A 23 8.51 11.77 -3.46
CA ALA A 23 7.66 11.80 -2.27
C ALA A 23 8.14 12.83 -1.23
N VAL A 24 9.46 12.93 -1.02
CA VAL A 24 10.03 13.94 -0.14
C VAL A 24 9.71 15.36 -0.64
N ARG A 25 9.90 15.64 -1.92
CA ARG A 25 9.59 16.95 -2.50
C ARG A 25 8.14 17.34 -2.28
N GLU A 26 7.19 16.46 -2.61
CA GLU A 26 5.75 16.71 -2.49
C GLU A 26 5.34 17.04 -1.04
N VAL A 27 5.87 16.30 -0.07
CA VAL A 27 5.59 16.58 1.34
C VAL A 27 6.21 17.91 1.77
N LEU A 28 7.48 18.15 1.44
CA LEU A 28 8.17 19.37 1.85
C LEU A 28 7.53 20.64 1.27
N GLU A 29 7.09 20.60 0.01
CA GLU A 29 6.36 21.71 -0.62
C GLU A 29 5.03 21.96 0.10
N SER A 30 4.35 20.92 0.54
CA SER A 30 3.06 21.05 1.25
C SER A 30 3.18 21.64 2.65
N ILE A 31 4.32 21.48 3.32
CA ILE A 31 4.54 21.96 4.71
C ILE A 31 5.41 23.21 4.81
N GLU A 32 6.00 23.68 3.70
CA GLU A 32 7.00 24.77 3.69
C GLU A 32 6.49 26.04 4.37
N GLU A 33 5.26 26.46 4.07
CA GLU A 33 4.67 27.66 4.65
C GLU A 33 4.55 27.58 6.17
N VAL A 34 3.97 26.47 6.67
CA VAL A 34 3.80 26.25 8.11
C VAL A 34 5.14 26.08 8.80
N TYR A 35 6.09 25.34 8.21
CA TYR A 35 7.42 25.17 8.77
C TYR A 35 8.16 26.49 8.95
N ASN A 36 8.04 27.41 7.99
CA ASN A 36 8.72 28.70 8.04
C ASN A 36 8.15 29.67 9.08
N GLN A 37 6.96 29.41 9.60
CA GLN A 37 6.39 30.14 10.74
C GLN A 37 6.98 29.70 12.08
N HIS A 38 7.80 28.61 12.10
CA HIS A 38 8.36 27.98 13.29
C HIS A 38 9.88 27.91 13.25
N PRO A 39 10.61 29.04 13.57
CA PRO A 39 12.08 29.06 13.54
C PRO A 39 12.74 28.00 14.43
N GLU A 40 12.07 27.57 15.49
CA GLU A 40 12.53 26.50 16.38
C GLU A 40 12.67 25.16 15.64
N PHE A 41 11.86 24.87 14.62
CA PHE A 41 11.96 23.65 13.81
C PHE A 41 13.25 23.62 12.98
N GLU A 42 13.63 24.75 12.40
CA GLU A 42 14.86 24.88 11.64
C GLU A 42 16.09 24.73 12.55
N LYS A 43 16.06 25.36 13.73
CA LYS A 43 17.12 25.23 14.72
C LYS A 43 17.30 23.78 15.20
N ALA A 44 16.21 23.03 15.31
CA ALA A 44 16.20 21.62 15.70
C ALA A 44 16.48 20.65 14.54
N LYS A 45 16.68 21.16 13.33
CA LYS A 45 16.90 20.33 12.12
C LYS A 45 15.81 19.29 11.89
N ILE A 46 14.54 19.67 12.12
CA ILE A 46 13.42 18.73 12.09
C ILE A 46 13.29 18.08 10.71
N VAL A 47 13.32 18.87 9.65
CA VAL A 47 13.13 18.35 8.28
C VAL A 47 14.32 17.49 7.85
N GLU A 48 15.55 17.91 8.10
CA GLU A 48 16.73 17.12 7.77
C GLU A 48 16.75 15.75 8.48
N ARG A 49 16.13 15.65 9.65
CA ARG A 49 15.97 14.41 10.41
C ARG A 49 14.76 13.59 9.91
N LEU A 50 13.72 14.25 9.42
CA LEU A 50 12.52 13.58 8.91
C LEU A 50 12.72 12.97 7.52
N VAL A 51 13.62 13.51 6.72
CA VAL A 51 13.87 13.01 5.36
C VAL A 51 14.92 11.90 5.29
N GLU A 52 15.56 11.55 6.37
CA GLU A 52 16.54 10.45 6.40
C GLU A 52 16.04 9.34 7.34
N PRO A 53 16.10 8.07 6.91
CA PRO A 53 15.71 6.96 7.77
C PRO A 53 16.72 6.75 8.90
N ASP A 54 16.23 6.32 10.07
CA ASP A 54 17.12 5.97 11.20
C ASP A 54 18.04 4.79 10.85
N ARG A 55 17.52 3.76 10.14
CA ARG A 55 18.26 2.55 9.74
C ARG A 55 17.67 1.89 8.52
N ILE A 56 18.55 1.28 7.71
CA ILE A 56 18.16 0.39 6.62
C ILE A 56 18.91 -0.92 6.79
N PHE A 57 18.18 -2.02 6.86
CA PHE A 57 18.72 -3.38 6.82
C PHE A 57 18.53 -3.95 5.41
N THR A 58 19.61 -4.45 4.84
CA THR A 58 19.58 -5.20 3.58
C THR A 58 20.19 -6.57 3.84
N PHE A 59 19.51 -7.63 3.45
CA PHE A 59 19.96 -8.99 3.69
C PHE A 59 19.58 -9.90 2.52
N ARG A 60 20.38 -10.96 2.34
CA ARG A 60 20.10 -11.99 1.34
C ARG A 60 19.17 -13.04 1.96
N VAL A 61 18.13 -13.40 1.23
CA VAL A 61 17.21 -14.48 1.56
C VAL A 61 17.47 -15.65 0.62
N THR A 62 17.93 -16.78 1.16
CA THR A 62 18.18 -18.01 0.39
C THR A 62 17.12 -19.05 0.75
N TRP A 63 16.45 -19.61 -0.25
CA TRP A 63 15.37 -20.57 -0.06
C TRP A 63 15.38 -21.61 -1.18
N VAL A 64 14.60 -22.69 -1.05
CA VAL A 64 14.54 -23.78 -2.04
C VAL A 64 13.14 -23.85 -2.64
N ASP A 65 13.04 -23.90 -3.96
CA ASP A 65 11.76 -24.02 -4.67
C ASP A 65 11.21 -25.46 -4.67
N ASP A 66 10.07 -25.68 -5.32
CA ASP A 66 9.42 -27.00 -5.38
C ASP A 66 10.16 -27.99 -6.28
N LYS A 67 11.11 -27.52 -7.09
CA LYS A 67 12.00 -28.38 -7.91
C LYS A 67 13.26 -28.81 -7.17
N GLY A 68 13.48 -28.28 -5.96
CA GLY A 68 14.69 -28.50 -5.18
C GLY A 68 15.84 -27.58 -5.56
N GLU A 69 15.57 -26.53 -6.35
CA GLU A 69 16.58 -25.57 -6.77
C GLU A 69 16.72 -24.44 -5.74
N VAL A 70 17.97 -24.02 -5.51
CA VAL A 70 18.27 -22.91 -4.61
C VAL A 70 17.97 -21.59 -5.27
N GLN A 71 17.15 -20.79 -4.63
CA GLN A 71 16.77 -19.44 -5.06
C GLN A 71 17.33 -18.40 -4.08
N THR A 72 17.58 -17.19 -4.59
CA THR A 72 18.07 -16.06 -3.80
C THR A 72 17.26 -14.80 -4.11
N ASN A 73 16.88 -14.08 -3.05
CA ASN A 73 16.23 -12.77 -3.13
C ASN A 73 16.92 -11.80 -2.17
N LEU A 74 16.68 -10.51 -2.37
CA LEU A 74 17.07 -9.48 -1.41
C LEU A 74 15.89 -9.12 -0.51
N GLY A 75 16.16 -9.09 0.78
CA GLY A 75 15.23 -8.61 1.79
C GLY A 75 15.67 -7.27 2.35
N TYR A 76 14.70 -6.45 2.76
CA TYR A 76 14.92 -5.10 3.28
C TYR A 76 14.00 -4.79 4.44
N ARG A 77 14.51 -3.97 5.39
CA ARG A 77 13.69 -3.28 6.38
C ARG A 77 14.22 -1.87 6.56
N VAL A 78 13.39 -0.88 6.27
CA VAL A 78 13.65 0.53 6.51
C VAL A 78 12.92 0.92 7.79
N GLN A 79 13.67 1.13 8.86
CA GLN A 79 13.22 1.75 10.11
C GLN A 79 13.37 3.25 9.92
N PHE A 80 12.25 3.91 9.55
CA PHE A 80 12.35 5.27 9.04
C PHE A 80 12.41 6.29 10.17
N ASN A 81 11.44 6.26 11.10
CA ASN A 81 11.39 7.21 12.19
C ASN A 81 10.65 6.60 13.39
N SER A 82 11.21 6.75 14.59
CA SER A 82 10.63 6.26 15.86
C SER A 82 10.38 7.36 16.89
N ALA A 83 10.34 8.63 16.47
CA ALA A 83 10.24 9.75 17.42
C ALA A 83 8.96 9.73 18.27
N ILE A 84 7.86 9.17 17.76
CA ILE A 84 6.57 9.12 18.45
C ILE A 84 6.15 7.71 18.89
N GLY A 85 6.94 6.69 18.61
CA GLY A 85 6.63 5.30 18.99
C GLY A 85 7.42 4.28 18.19
N PRO A 86 7.21 2.97 18.42
CA PRO A 86 7.88 1.91 17.69
C PRO A 86 7.73 2.05 16.18
N TYR A 87 8.73 1.64 15.43
CA TYR A 87 8.63 1.58 13.97
C TYR A 87 7.45 0.72 13.57
N LYS A 88 6.62 1.19 12.66
CA LYS A 88 5.41 0.50 12.22
C LYS A 88 5.19 0.64 10.72
N GLY A 89 5.05 -0.49 10.02
CA GLY A 89 4.77 -0.46 8.59
C GLY A 89 4.83 -1.85 7.95
N GLY A 90 4.20 -1.99 6.78
CA GLY A 90 4.02 -3.26 6.08
C GLY A 90 5.31 -3.86 5.50
N LEU A 91 5.22 -5.14 5.16
CA LEU A 91 6.16 -5.86 4.31
C LEU A 91 5.52 -6.05 2.94
N ARG A 92 6.27 -5.75 1.87
CA ARG A 92 5.84 -5.92 0.48
C ARG A 92 6.66 -7.01 -0.20
N PHE A 93 5.99 -8.00 -0.79
CA PHE A 93 6.63 -8.99 -1.64
C PHE A 93 6.19 -8.79 -3.08
N HIS A 94 7.11 -8.24 -3.89
CA HIS A 94 6.85 -7.95 -5.29
C HIS A 94 8.16 -7.74 -6.04
N LYS A 95 8.25 -8.23 -7.27
CA LYS A 95 9.47 -8.15 -8.10
C LYS A 95 10.05 -6.74 -8.31
N ALA A 96 9.24 -5.71 -8.16
CA ALA A 96 9.67 -4.31 -8.29
C ALA A 96 10.22 -3.71 -7.00
N VAL A 97 10.23 -4.44 -5.88
CA VAL A 97 10.74 -3.92 -4.60
C VAL A 97 12.22 -3.62 -4.70
N ASN A 98 12.57 -2.40 -4.32
CA ASN A 98 13.93 -1.88 -4.28
C ASN A 98 14.09 -0.90 -3.09
N PRO A 99 15.31 -0.50 -2.72
CA PRO A 99 15.54 0.42 -1.60
C PRO A 99 14.84 1.78 -1.74
N SER A 100 14.82 2.39 -2.94
CA SER A 100 14.16 3.68 -3.19
C SER A 100 12.67 3.60 -2.88
N MET A 101 11.99 2.56 -3.39
CA MET A 101 10.58 2.30 -3.12
C MET A 101 10.30 2.14 -1.63
N LEU A 102 11.13 1.40 -0.91
CA LEU A 102 10.90 1.16 0.52
C LEU A 102 11.23 2.37 1.38
N LYS A 103 12.19 3.20 0.98
CA LYS A 103 12.45 4.49 1.63
C LYS A 103 11.26 5.43 1.45
N PHE A 104 10.77 5.60 0.23
CA PHE A 104 9.58 6.39 -0.06
C PHE A 104 8.37 5.94 0.78
N LEU A 105 8.06 4.64 0.76
CA LEU A 105 6.94 4.10 1.51
C LEU A 105 7.13 4.22 3.03
N GLY A 106 8.36 4.11 3.54
CA GLY A 106 8.69 4.32 4.96
C GLY A 106 8.54 5.78 5.39
N PHE A 107 8.95 6.71 4.53
CA PHE A 107 8.76 8.14 4.71
C PHE A 107 7.28 8.50 4.81
N GLU A 108 6.47 8.10 3.83
CA GLU A 108 5.02 8.31 3.85
C GLU A 108 4.34 7.64 5.05
N GLN A 109 4.79 6.43 5.41
CA GLN A 109 4.25 5.71 6.58
C GLN A 109 4.48 6.49 7.88
N THR A 110 5.55 7.25 7.99
CA THR A 110 5.83 8.10 9.16
C THR A 110 4.74 9.16 9.33
N PHE A 111 4.39 9.87 8.28
CA PHE A 111 3.32 10.88 8.31
C PHE A 111 1.94 10.23 8.46
N LYS A 112 1.67 9.16 7.72
CA LYS A 112 0.42 8.40 7.83
C LYS A 112 0.14 7.97 9.27
N ASN A 113 1.13 7.44 9.97
CA ASN A 113 0.97 7.00 11.36
C ASN A 113 0.81 8.19 12.31
N ALA A 114 1.57 9.26 12.13
CA ALA A 114 1.45 10.48 12.92
C ALA A 114 0.04 11.09 12.86
N LEU A 115 -0.59 11.10 11.68
CA LEU A 115 -1.94 11.61 11.49
C LEU A 115 -3.03 10.79 12.20
N THR A 116 -2.73 9.57 12.65
CA THR A 116 -3.66 8.76 13.47
C THR A 116 -3.72 9.22 14.92
N THR A 117 -2.80 10.08 15.37
CA THR A 117 -2.59 10.49 16.78
C THR A 117 -2.15 9.35 17.71
N LEU A 118 -1.93 8.15 17.21
CA LEU A 118 -1.43 7.01 17.98
C LEU A 118 0.09 7.02 18.05
N PRO A 119 0.70 6.48 19.14
CA PRO A 119 2.15 6.47 19.33
C PRO A 119 2.82 5.40 18.46
N MET A 120 2.87 5.64 17.15
CA MET A 120 3.48 4.74 16.16
C MET A 120 4.44 5.51 15.27
N GLY A 121 5.66 5.04 15.17
CA GLY A 121 6.65 5.50 14.19
C GLY A 121 6.37 5.00 12.77
N GLY A 122 7.31 5.22 11.86
CA GLY A 122 7.22 4.79 10.46
C GLY A 122 8.28 3.77 10.08
N ALA A 123 7.88 2.77 9.33
CA ALA A 123 8.78 1.78 8.73
C ALA A 123 8.17 1.18 7.45
N LYS A 124 9.04 0.58 6.63
CA LYS A 124 8.62 -0.26 5.50
C LYS A 124 9.65 -1.35 5.27
N GLY A 125 9.21 -2.49 4.82
CA GLY A 125 10.12 -3.57 4.44
C GLY A 125 9.57 -4.38 3.28
N GLY A 126 10.32 -5.40 2.89
CA GLY A 126 9.89 -6.29 1.82
C GLY A 126 11.02 -7.00 1.12
N SER A 127 10.71 -7.57 -0.02
CA SER A 127 11.64 -8.32 -0.87
C SER A 127 11.21 -8.24 -2.32
N ASP A 128 12.18 -8.40 -3.22
CA ASP A 128 11.96 -8.62 -4.65
C ASP A 128 11.37 -10.01 -4.98
N PHE A 129 11.06 -10.80 -3.96
CA PHE A 129 10.31 -12.06 -4.10
C PHE A 129 8.89 -11.78 -4.62
N ASP A 130 8.49 -12.49 -5.67
CA ASP A 130 7.13 -12.41 -6.22
C ASP A 130 6.36 -13.70 -5.84
N PRO A 131 5.32 -13.61 -4.98
CA PRO A 131 4.52 -14.76 -4.59
C PRO A 131 3.57 -15.24 -5.69
N THR A 132 3.40 -14.47 -6.78
CA THR A 132 2.48 -14.81 -7.87
C THR A 132 2.90 -16.13 -8.53
N GLY A 133 1.97 -17.09 -8.59
CA GLY A 133 2.22 -18.41 -9.19
C GLY A 133 3.07 -19.36 -8.36
N LYS A 134 3.50 -18.97 -7.16
CA LYS A 134 4.22 -19.83 -6.23
C LYS A 134 3.29 -20.71 -5.42
N SER A 135 3.73 -21.92 -5.07
CA SER A 135 3.00 -22.79 -4.17
C SER A 135 2.99 -22.27 -2.72
N ASN A 136 2.04 -22.73 -1.92
CA ASN A 136 2.04 -22.41 -0.49
C ASN A 136 3.32 -22.88 0.21
N ALA A 137 3.88 -24.00 -0.21
CA ALA A 137 5.13 -24.54 0.33
C ALA A 137 6.34 -23.66 -0.01
N GLU A 138 6.43 -23.15 -1.24
CA GLU A 138 7.47 -22.19 -1.65
C GLU A 138 7.37 -20.90 -0.85
N ILE A 139 6.16 -20.31 -0.76
CA ILE A 139 5.91 -19.07 0.00
C ILE A 139 6.25 -19.28 1.48
N MET A 140 5.89 -20.42 2.07
CA MET A 140 6.24 -20.73 3.45
C MET A 140 7.77 -20.79 3.65
N ARG A 141 8.50 -21.51 2.79
CA ARG A 141 9.97 -21.59 2.87
C ARG A 141 10.62 -20.22 2.72
N PHE A 142 10.14 -19.42 1.77
CA PHE A 142 10.63 -18.04 1.61
C PHE A 142 10.35 -17.21 2.87
N CYS A 143 9.13 -17.19 3.38
CA CYS A 143 8.78 -16.42 4.60
C CYS A 143 9.63 -16.84 5.81
N GLN A 144 9.89 -18.14 5.96
CA GLN A 144 10.75 -18.65 7.04
C GLN A 144 12.19 -18.17 6.88
N ALA A 145 12.75 -18.25 5.68
CA ALA A 145 14.10 -17.76 5.38
C ALA A 145 14.21 -16.24 5.56
N PHE A 146 13.20 -15.48 5.12
CA PHE A 146 13.12 -14.02 5.30
C PHE A 146 13.07 -13.65 6.80
N MET A 147 12.26 -14.34 7.59
CA MET A 147 12.16 -14.07 9.04
C MET A 147 13.43 -14.46 9.79
N LEU A 148 14.17 -15.47 9.33
CA LEU A 148 15.47 -15.86 9.91
C LEU A 148 16.47 -14.70 9.91
N GLU A 149 16.43 -13.86 8.88
CA GLU A 149 17.30 -12.68 8.78
C GLU A 149 16.72 -11.45 9.50
N LEU A 150 15.38 -11.33 9.54
CA LEU A 150 14.72 -10.12 10.04
C LEU A 150 14.53 -10.13 11.58
N TRP A 151 14.33 -11.27 12.20
CA TRP A 151 13.75 -11.38 13.56
C TRP A 151 14.51 -10.64 14.66
N HIS A 152 15.82 -10.46 14.55
CA HIS A 152 16.64 -9.71 15.51
C HIS A 152 16.35 -8.20 15.51
N ASN A 153 15.79 -7.70 14.43
CA ASN A 153 15.59 -6.26 14.21
C ASN A 153 14.13 -5.81 14.47
N ILE A 154 13.25 -6.73 14.85
CA ILE A 154 11.83 -6.46 15.11
C ILE A 154 11.43 -6.89 16.53
N GLY A 155 10.36 -6.31 17.03
CA GLY A 155 9.86 -6.58 18.38
C GLY A 155 8.64 -5.73 18.71
N VAL A 156 7.89 -6.11 19.74
CA VAL A 156 6.63 -5.45 20.13
C VAL A 156 6.79 -3.97 20.46
N ASP A 157 7.92 -3.58 21.02
CA ASP A 157 8.23 -2.22 21.46
C ASP A 157 9.35 -1.57 20.61
N THR A 158 9.76 -2.23 19.53
CA THR A 158 10.87 -1.77 18.68
C THR A 158 10.39 -1.49 17.27
N ASP A 159 9.93 -2.55 16.59
CA ASP A 159 9.51 -2.50 15.19
C ASP A 159 8.45 -3.57 14.91
N VAL A 160 7.29 -3.15 14.45
CA VAL A 160 6.12 -4.01 14.26
C VAL A 160 5.72 -4.04 12.78
N PRO A 161 6.18 -5.05 12.02
CA PRO A 161 5.75 -5.25 10.64
C PRO A 161 4.26 -5.60 10.51
N ALA A 162 3.74 -5.44 9.30
CA ALA A 162 2.37 -5.75 8.92
C ALA A 162 2.31 -6.31 7.50
N GLY A 163 1.11 -6.63 7.00
CA GLY A 163 0.89 -6.94 5.60
C GLY A 163 0.91 -5.71 4.70
N ASP A 164 1.22 -5.93 3.43
CA ASP A 164 1.16 -4.99 2.31
C ASP A 164 1.01 -5.80 1.01
N VAL A 165 1.28 -5.22 -0.16
CA VAL A 165 1.21 -5.94 -1.44
C VAL A 165 2.03 -7.25 -1.39
N GLY A 166 1.40 -8.36 -1.76
CA GLY A 166 2.00 -9.68 -1.74
C GLY A 166 2.18 -10.31 -0.35
N VAL A 167 1.73 -9.65 0.71
CA VAL A 167 1.80 -10.13 2.11
C VAL A 167 0.43 -10.01 2.77
N GLY A 168 -0.32 -11.08 2.72
CA GLY A 168 -1.62 -11.21 3.38
C GLY A 168 -1.56 -12.06 4.66
N GLY A 169 -2.73 -12.50 5.13
CA GLY A 169 -2.84 -13.32 6.36
C GLY A 169 -2.04 -14.62 6.31
N ARG A 170 -1.92 -15.24 5.12
CA ARG A 170 -1.11 -16.44 4.89
C ARG A 170 0.38 -16.19 5.18
N GLU A 171 0.95 -15.18 4.54
CA GLU A 171 2.35 -14.79 4.70
C GLU A 171 2.64 -14.34 6.13
N ILE A 172 1.74 -13.54 6.72
CA ILE A 172 1.84 -13.15 8.13
C ILE A 172 1.85 -14.38 9.04
N GLY A 173 1.05 -15.41 8.74
CA GLY A 173 1.04 -16.67 9.47
C GLY A 173 2.40 -17.38 9.43
N PHE A 174 3.00 -17.50 8.25
CA PHE A 174 4.32 -18.13 8.08
C PHE A 174 5.43 -17.33 8.78
N LEU A 175 5.41 -15.99 8.63
CA LEU A 175 6.37 -15.10 9.28
C LEU A 175 6.25 -15.17 10.81
N ASN A 176 5.03 -15.08 11.35
CA ASN A 176 4.79 -15.12 12.79
C ASN A 176 5.18 -16.47 13.40
N GLY A 177 4.84 -17.56 12.72
CA GLY A 177 5.19 -18.91 13.20
C GLY A 177 6.71 -19.10 13.31
N MET A 178 7.48 -18.60 12.34
CA MET A 178 8.93 -18.64 12.38
C MET A 178 9.51 -17.71 13.46
N TYR A 179 9.00 -16.49 13.59
CA TYR A 179 9.43 -15.56 14.64
C TYR A 179 9.29 -16.17 16.03
N GLN A 180 8.15 -16.78 16.34
CA GLN A 180 7.91 -17.41 17.65
C GLN A 180 8.87 -18.56 17.96
N LYS A 181 9.23 -19.36 16.93
CA LYS A 181 10.23 -20.41 17.08
C LYS A 181 11.61 -19.85 17.41
N LEU A 182 12.01 -18.78 16.73
CA LEU A 182 13.31 -18.13 16.95
C LEU A 182 13.36 -17.42 18.30
N ALA A 183 12.36 -16.63 18.62
CA ALA A 183 12.28 -15.85 19.84
C ALA A 183 12.01 -16.72 21.09
N ARG A 184 11.49 -17.94 20.90
CA ARG A 184 11.03 -18.84 21.99
C ARG A 184 10.06 -18.18 22.98
N LYS A 185 9.26 -17.25 22.49
CA LYS A 185 8.26 -16.48 23.24
C LYS A 185 7.04 -16.22 22.39
N TYR A 186 5.88 -16.21 23.03
CA TYR A 186 4.64 -15.86 22.38
C TYR A 186 4.41 -14.35 22.46
N HIS A 187 4.92 -13.63 21.47
CA HIS A 187 4.75 -12.17 21.36
C HIS A 187 3.59 -11.82 20.44
N THR A 188 2.43 -11.50 21.00
CA THR A 188 1.23 -11.15 20.22
C THR A 188 1.37 -9.84 19.46
N GLY A 189 2.19 -8.90 19.92
CA GLY A 189 2.34 -7.55 19.34
C GLY A 189 3.39 -7.43 18.23
N VAL A 190 4.16 -8.47 17.91
CA VAL A 190 5.32 -8.33 17.01
C VAL A 190 4.97 -8.16 15.54
N LEU A 191 3.83 -8.68 15.12
CA LEU A 191 3.31 -8.58 13.75
C LEU A 191 1.82 -8.28 13.80
N THR A 192 1.31 -7.38 12.96
CA THR A 192 -0.12 -7.18 12.78
C THR A 192 -0.65 -7.89 11.54
N GLY A 193 -1.97 -8.10 11.47
CA GLY A 193 -2.59 -8.87 10.38
C GLY A 193 -2.76 -10.36 10.68
N LYS A 194 -2.59 -10.76 11.96
CA LYS A 194 -2.86 -12.12 12.43
C LYS A 194 -4.37 -12.38 12.59
N GLY A 195 -4.78 -13.63 12.47
CA GLY A 195 -6.12 -14.05 12.85
C GLY A 195 -6.35 -13.99 14.37
N GLU A 196 -7.60 -13.81 14.79
CA GLU A 196 -7.98 -13.68 16.21
C GLU A 196 -7.54 -14.88 17.05
N THR A 197 -7.67 -16.09 16.51
CA THR A 197 -7.35 -17.34 17.21
C THR A 197 -5.87 -17.54 17.50
N TRP A 198 -4.99 -16.70 16.96
CA TRP A 198 -3.54 -16.78 17.13
C TRP A 198 -2.87 -15.43 17.39
N GLY A 199 -3.55 -14.60 18.19
CA GLY A 199 -3.01 -13.37 18.75
C GLY A 199 -3.26 -12.12 17.92
N GLY A 200 -4.20 -12.18 16.99
CA GLY A 200 -4.67 -11.03 16.22
C GLY A 200 -5.83 -10.29 16.86
N SER A 201 -6.26 -9.27 16.20
CA SER A 201 -7.45 -8.47 16.50
C SER A 201 -8.44 -8.60 15.34
N ILE A 202 -9.66 -8.10 15.50
CA ILE A 202 -10.66 -8.08 14.43
C ILE A 202 -10.08 -7.34 13.22
N LEU A 203 -9.94 -8.05 12.11
CA LEU A 203 -9.54 -7.47 10.83
C LEU A 203 -10.73 -6.76 10.19
N ARG A 204 -10.44 -5.61 9.62
CA ARG A 204 -11.39 -4.86 8.79
C ARG A 204 -10.76 -4.66 7.40
N PRO A 205 -10.85 -5.66 6.50
CA PRO A 205 -10.24 -5.58 5.18
C PRO A 205 -10.75 -4.41 4.35
N GLU A 206 -11.96 -3.93 4.65
CA GLU A 206 -12.59 -2.76 4.03
C GLU A 206 -12.05 -1.41 4.50
N ALA A 207 -11.33 -1.35 5.63
CA ALA A 207 -11.05 -0.10 6.34
C ALA A 207 -10.33 0.95 5.47
N THR A 208 -9.37 0.54 4.64
CA THR A 208 -8.64 1.47 3.76
C THR A 208 -9.54 2.06 2.69
N GLY A 209 -10.36 1.23 2.03
CA GLY A 209 -11.35 1.69 1.05
C GLY A 209 -12.41 2.60 1.66
N PHE A 210 -12.91 2.27 2.85
CA PHE A 210 -13.85 3.09 3.59
C PHE A 210 -13.26 4.46 3.93
N GLY A 211 -12.02 4.48 4.44
CA GLY A 211 -11.31 5.72 4.76
C GLY A 211 -11.11 6.61 3.54
N ALA A 212 -10.79 6.03 2.37
CA ALA A 212 -10.68 6.77 1.12
C ALA A 212 -12.02 7.45 0.77
N LEU A 213 -13.15 6.76 0.90
CA LEU A 213 -14.47 7.36 0.62
C LEU A 213 -14.86 8.44 1.62
N TYR A 214 -14.54 8.27 2.90
CA TYR A 214 -14.77 9.35 3.89
C TYR A 214 -13.95 10.59 3.55
N PHE A 215 -12.70 10.42 3.13
CA PHE A 215 -11.87 11.53 2.69
C PHE A 215 -12.46 12.21 1.45
N VAL A 216 -12.91 11.46 0.45
CA VAL A 216 -13.59 11.98 -0.75
C VAL A 216 -14.86 12.77 -0.37
N GLN A 217 -15.68 12.28 0.57
CA GLN A 217 -16.85 13.03 1.05
C GLN A 217 -16.47 14.41 1.61
N HIS A 218 -15.40 14.48 2.41
CA HIS A 218 -14.91 15.75 2.94
C HIS A 218 -14.39 16.68 1.83
N MET A 219 -13.64 16.15 0.86
CA MET A 219 -13.19 16.93 -0.31
C MET A 219 -14.37 17.50 -1.11
N LEU A 220 -15.38 16.67 -1.40
CA LEU A 220 -16.57 17.09 -2.13
C LEU A 220 -17.38 18.13 -1.35
N HIS A 221 -17.51 17.94 -0.05
CA HIS A 221 -18.19 18.92 0.82
C HIS A 221 -17.54 20.31 0.74
N LEU A 222 -16.21 20.36 0.84
CA LEU A 222 -15.44 21.62 0.67
C LEU A 222 -15.63 22.24 -0.71
N ALA A 223 -15.80 21.42 -1.76
CA ALA A 223 -16.06 21.87 -3.12
C ALA A 223 -17.56 22.16 -3.40
N GLY A 224 -18.44 22.07 -2.39
CA GLY A 224 -19.89 22.24 -2.56
C GLY A 224 -20.56 21.14 -3.41
N LYS A 225 -19.92 19.98 -3.55
CA LYS A 225 -20.40 18.82 -4.32
C LYS A 225 -20.91 17.70 -3.41
N LYS A 226 -21.67 16.77 -3.97
CA LYS A 226 -22.21 15.59 -3.27
C LYS A 226 -21.66 14.31 -3.89
N LEU A 227 -21.52 13.28 -3.07
CA LEU A 227 -21.12 11.95 -3.50
C LEU A 227 -22.28 11.13 -4.08
N GLU A 228 -23.51 11.37 -3.55
CA GLU A 228 -24.71 10.66 -4.00
C GLU A 228 -24.97 10.87 -5.49
N GLY A 229 -25.16 9.76 -6.22
CA GLY A 229 -25.37 9.74 -7.66
C GLY A 229 -24.09 9.92 -8.50
N ALA A 230 -22.95 10.26 -7.91
CA ALA A 230 -21.71 10.42 -8.65
C ALA A 230 -21.23 9.10 -9.26
N LYS A 231 -20.69 9.17 -10.47
CA LYS A 231 -20.09 8.05 -11.18
C LYS A 231 -18.62 7.92 -10.81
N ILE A 232 -18.23 6.76 -10.29
CA ILE A 232 -16.88 6.50 -9.79
C ILE A 232 -16.19 5.43 -10.65
N ALA A 233 -14.98 5.71 -11.12
CA ALA A 233 -14.08 4.72 -11.69
C ALA A 233 -13.00 4.36 -10.65
N ILE A 234 -12.81 3.05 -10.40
CA ILE A 234 -11.88 2.54 -9.39
C ILE A 234 -10.84 1.66 -10.06
N SER A 235 -9.56 1.90 -9.78
CA SER A 235 -8.52 0.95 -10.18
C SER A 235 -8.35 -0.16 -9.17
N GLY A 236 -8.01 -1.36 -9.66
CA GLY A 236 -7.83 -2.54 -8.84
C GLY A 236 -9.12 -3.28 -8.49
N PHE A 237 -8.95 -4.44 -7.86
CA PHE A 237 -10.01 -5.30 -7.29
C PHE A 237 -9.56 -5.99 -6.00
N GLY A 238 -8.51 -5.47 -5.36
CA GLY A 238 -8.04 -5.89 -4.04
C GLY A 238 -8.89 -5.33 -2.89
N ASN A 239 -8.40 -5.44 -1.65
CA ASN A 239 -9.13 -4.98 -0.45
C ASN A 239 -9.53 -3.51 -0.50
N VAL A 240 -8.63 -2.65 -1.00
CA VAL A 240 -8.88 -1.21 -1.07
C VAL A 240 -10.00 -0.92 -2.06
N ALA A 241 -9.90 -1.46 -3.29
CA ALA A 241 -10.91 -1.27 -4.32
C ALA A 241 -12.26 -1.89 -3.92
N TRP A 242 -12.25 -3.09 -3.33
CA TRP A 242 -13.46 -3.72 -2.79
C TRP A 242 -14.13 -2.88 -1.71
N GLY A 243 -13.37 -2.45 -0.69
CA GLY A 243 -13.91 -1.60 0.37
C GLY A 243 -14.41 -0.25 -0.16
N ALA A 244 -13.66 0.37 -1.09
CA ALA A 244 -14.10 1.60 -1.75
C ALA A 244 -15.40 1.41 -2.53
N SER A 245 -15.53 0.32 -3.31
CA SER A 245 -16.75 0.00 -4.05
C SER A 245 -17.94 -0.21 -3.12
N LYS A 246 -17.75 -0.95 -2.03
CA LYS A 246 -18.79 -1.19 -1.01
C LYS A 246 -19.26 0.12 -0.40
N LYS A 247 -18.33 0.94 0.11
CA LYS A 247 -18.69 2.20 0.77
C LYS A 247 -19.28 3.22 -0.22
N ALA A 248 -18.76 3.31 -1.44
CA ALA A 248 -19.32 4.18 -2.47
C ALA A 248 -20.78 3.85 -2.77
N THR A 249 -21.09 2.55 -2.92
CA THR A 249 -22.47 2.07 -3.19
C THR A 249 -23.39 2.32 -1.98
N GLU A 250 -22.92 2.04 -0.76
CA GLU A 250 -23.67 2.36 0.48
C GLU A 250 -24.01 3.85 0.61
N LEU A 251 -23.15 4.74 0.14
CA LEU A 251 -23.32 6.19 0.15
C LEU A 251 -24.07 6.75 -1.07
N GLY A 252 -24.64 5.86 -1.89
CA GLY A 252 -25.47 6.23 -3.03
C GLY A 252 -24.71 6.63 -4.31
N ALA A 253 -23.39 6.45 -4.38
CA ALA A 253 -22.64 6.64 -5.61
C ALA A 253 -22.73 5.41 -6.52
N LYS A 254 -22.35 5.56 -7.78
CA LYS A 254 -22.36 4.50 -8.78
C LYS A 254 -20.93 4.12 -9.19
N VAL A 255 -20.46 2.97 -8.77
CA VAL A 255 -19.17 2.44 -9.24
C VAL A 255 -19.35 1.86 -10.64
N ILE A 256 -18.89 2.60 -11.64
CA ILE A 256 -19.13 2.30 -13.06
C ILE A 256 -17.95 1.62 -13.75
N ALA A 257 -16.81 1.51 -13.09
CA ALA A 257 -15.64 0.81 -13.61
C ALA A 257 -14.76 0.27 -12.50
N ILE A 258 -14.21 -0.94 -12.71
CA ILE A 258 -13.09 -1.51 -11.96
C ILE A 258 -12.04 -2.00 -12.96
N SER A 259 -10.76 -2.01 -12.55
CA SER A 259 -9.70 -2.50 -13.43
C SER A 259 -8.75 -3.48 -12.75
N GLY A 260 -8.14 -4.32 -13.56
CA GLY A 260 -7.05 -5.21 -13.19
C GLY A 260 -5.85 -5.04 -14.12
N PRO A 261 -4.77 -5.82 -13.93
CA PRO A 261 -3.62 -5.80 -14.83
C PRO A 261 -3.96 -6.19 -16.27
N ASP A 262 -5.04 -6.95 -16.44
CA ASP A 262 -5.53 -7.47 -17.74
C ASP A 262 -6.42 -6.47 -18.49
N GLY A 263 -7.04 -5.48 -17.81
CA GLY A 263 -7.92 -4.50 -18.45
C GLY A 263 -8.92 -3.85 -17.49
N VAL A 264 -9.98 -3.27 -18.09
CA VAL A 264 -11.06 -2.59 -17.36
C VAL A 264 -12.41 -3.26 -17.62
N VAL A 265 -13.21 -3.38 -16.59
CA VAL A 265 -14.64 -3.74 -16.69
C VAL A 265 -15.46 -2.47 -16.50
N THR A 266 -16.32 -2.17 -17.48
CA THR A 266 -17.30 -1.09 -17.43
C THR A 266 -18.65 -1.62 -16.99
N ILE A 267 -19.31 -0.92 -16.05
CA ILE A 267 -20.56 -1.32 -15.37
C ILE A 267 -21.55 -0.15 -15.47
N PRO A 268 -22.26 0.01 -16.60
CA PRO A 268 -23.02 1.23 -16.92
C PRO A 268 -24.06 1.64 -15.87
N ASN A 269 -24.66 0.66 -15.19
CA ASN A 269 -25.71 0.87 -14.19
C ASN A 269 -25.15 1.04 -12.77
N GLY A 270 -23.82 0.93 -12.57
CA GLY A 270 -23.15 0.85 -11.29
C GLY A 270 -23.18 -0.56 -10.69
N MET A 271 -22.28 -0.81 -9.74
CA MET A 271 -22.19 -2.08 -9.02
C MET A 271 -23.38 -2.25 -8.05
N ASN A 272 -23.83 -3.49 -7.91
CA ASN A 272 -24.72 -3.94 -6.85
C ASN A 272 -23.96 -4.79 -5.81
N GLU A 273 -24.63 -5.22 -4.76
CA GLU A 273 -24.03 -6.00 -3.66
C GLU A 273 -23.41 -7.33 -4.16
N GLU A 274 -24.10 -8.07 -5.03
CA GLU A 274 -23.59 -9.32 -5.60
C GLU A 274 -22.29 -9.10 -6.40
N MET A 275 -22.21 -8.02 -7.16
CA MET A 275 -21.01 -7.63 -7.90
C MET A 275 -19.84 -7.26 -6.97
N ILE A 276 -20.13 -6.59 -5.86
CA ILE A 276 -19.13 -6.23 -4.85
C ILE A 276 -18.59 -7.49 -4.17
N ASP A 277 -19.45 -8.42 -3.78
CA ASP A 277 -19.04 -9.68 -3.17
C ASP A 277 -18.21 -10.53 -4.13
N TYR A 278 -18.52 -10.52 -5.42
CA TYR A 278 -17.75 -11.23 -6.43
C TYR A 278 -16.30 -10.72 -6.58
N MET A 279 -16.03 -9.47 -6.24
CA MET A 279 -14.63 -8.99 -6.19
C MET A 279 -13.78 -9.81 -5.22
N LEU A 280 -14.37 -10.31 -4.11
CA LEU A 280 -13.67 -11.18 -3.15
C LEU A 280 -13.35 -12.55 -3.78
N GLU A 281 -14.27 -13.11 -4.56
CA GLU A 281 -14.04 -14.36 -5.30
C GLU A 281 -12.93 -14.21 -6.34
N LEU A 282 -12.96 -13.11 -7.12
CA LEU A 282 -11.88 -12.79 -8.09
C LEU A 282 -10.53 -12.75 -7.43
N ARG A 283 -10.45 -12.09 -6.29
CA ARG A 283 -9.22 -11.99 -5.52
C ARG A 283 -8.77 -13.36 -4.98
N ALA A 284 -9.70 -14.16 -4.44
CA ALA A 284 -9.41 -15.50 -3.92
C ALA A 284 -8.93 -16.47 -5.01
N SER A 285 -9.30 -16.23 -6.28
CA SER A 285 -8.86 -17.05 -7.42
C SER A 285 -7.35 -17.02 -7.66
N ASN A 286 -6.64 -16.03 -7.11
CA ASN A 286 -5.19 -15.80 -7.26
C ASN A 286 -4.69 -15.68 -8.71
N ARG A 287 -5.61 -15.48 -9.69
CA ARG A 287 -5.28 -15.32 -11.11
C ARG A 287 -4.86 -13.90 -11.48
N ASN A 288 -5.13 -12.95 -10.60
CA ASN A 288 -4.84 -11.52 -10.77
C ASN A 288 -5.40 -10.90 -12.08
N ILE A 289 -6.63 -11.30 -12.46
CA ILE A 289 -7.35 -10.81 -13.65
C ILE A 289 -8.77 -10.40 -13.28
N VAL A 290 -9.32 -9.41 -13.99
CA VAL A 290 -10.69 -8.88 -13.79
C VAL A 290 -11.68 -9.31 -14.87
N ALA A 291 -11.21 -9.83 -15.99
CA ALA A 291 -12.05 -10.26 -17.12
C ALA A 291 -13.23 -11.17 -16.73
N PRO A 292 -13.10 -12.16 -15.81
CA PRO A 292 -14.22 -13.04 -15.42
C PRO A 292 -15.43 -12.31 -14.83
N PHE A 293 -15.24 -11.07 -14.37
CA PHE A 293 -16.35 -10.25 -13.89
C PHE A 293 -17.36 -9.98 -15.00
N ALA A 294 -16.89 -9.64 -16.19
CA ALA A 294 -17.78 -9.39 -17.33
C ALA A 294 -18.38 -10.67 -17.91
N GLU A 295 -17.75 -11.81 -17.69
CA GLU A 295 -18.33 -13.11 -18.06
C GLU A 295 -19.50 -13.49 -17.16
N LYS A 296 -19.43 -13.13 -15.88
CA LYS A 296 -20.46 -13.46 -14.86
C LYS A 296 -21.67 -12.50 -14.95
N PHE A 297 -21.44 -11.22 -15.17
CA PHE A 297 -22.50 -10.21 -15.06
C PHE A 297 -22.90 -9.63 -16.42
N ALA A 298 -24.09 -9.99 -16.88
CA ALA A 298 -24.65 -9.46 -18.10
C ALA A 298 -24.81 -7.91 -18.03
N GLY A 299 -24.59 -7.24 -19.18
CA GLY A 299 -24.63 -5.77 -19.23
C GLY A 299 -23.35 -5.06 -18.79
N THR A 300 -22.32 -5.81 -18.41
CA THR A 300 -20.96 -5.29 -18.21
C THR A 300 -20.08 -5.59 -19.42
N THR A 301 -19.01 -4.82 -19.60
CA THR A 301 -18.11 -5.00 -20.75
C THR A 301 -16.68 -4.98 -20.30
N PHE A 302 -15.91 -5.99 -20.69
CA PHE A 302 -14.45 -6.03 -20.47
C PHE A 302 -13.72 -5.46 -21.69
N THR A 303 -12.77 -4.56 -21.43
CA THR A 303 -11.87 -3.99 -22.45
C THR A 303 -10.43 -4.30 -22.05
N PRO A 304 -9.75 -5.22 -22.79
CA PRO A 304 -8.40 -5.64 -22.45
C PRO A 304 -7.39 -4.50 -22.61
N GLY A 305 -6.39 -4.47 -21.71
CA GLY A 305 -5.26 -3.54 -21.74
C GLY A 305 -5.60 -2.07 -21.47
N LYS A 306 -6.87 -1.74 -21.17
CA LYS A 306 -7.28 -0.39 -20.78
C LYS A 306 -7.31 -0.23 -19.26
N LYS A 307 -7.03 0.98 -18.80
CA LYS A 307 -7.12 1.37 -17.39
C LYS A 307 -8.52 1.89 -17.04
N ALA A 308 -8.85 1.94 -15.76
CA ALA A 308 -10.10 2.57 -15.28
C ALA A 308 -10.25 4.02 -15.74
N TRP A 309 -9.17 4.70 -15.98
CA TRP A 309 -9.08 6.10 -16.39
C TRP A 309 -9.62 6.39 -17.79
N SER A 310 -9.76 5.36 -18.62
CA SER A 310 -10.40 5.46 -19.94
C SER A 310 -11.92 5.56 -19.89
N VAL A 311 -12.53 5.38 -18.71
CA VAL A 311 -13.98 5.43 -18.53
C VAL A 311 -14.39 6.79 -17.99
N LYS A 312 -15.31 7.47 -18.67
CA LYS A 312 -15.82 8.79 -18.23
C LYS A 312 -16.51 8.67 -16.89
N CYS A 313 -16.02 9.40 -15.87
CA CYS A 313 -16.53 9.39 -14.52
C CYS A 313 -16.53 10.79 -13.90
N ASP A 314 -17.17 10.96 -12.76
CA ASP A 314 -17.15 12.20 -11.96
C ASP A 314 -16.00 12.17 -10.94
N ILE A 315 -15.60 10.96 -10.52
CA ILE A 315 -14.57 10.74 -9.51
C ILE A 315 -13.70 9.55 -9.95
N ALA A 316 -12.40 9.73 -9.95
CA ALA A 316 -11.41 8.68 -10.18
C ALA A 316 -10.74 8.29 -8.85
N LEU A 317 -10.77 7.00 -8.50
CA LEU A 317 -10.16 6.47 -7.26
C LEU A 317 -9.02 5.51 -7.59
N PRO A 318 -7.76 5.93 -7.46
CA PRO A 318 -6.60 5.05 -7.55
C PRO A 318 -6.54 4.13 -6.31
N CYS A 319 -6.82 2.84 -6.48
CA CYS A 319 -6.91 1.86 -5.39
C CYS A 319 -6.05 0.61 -5.61
N ALA A 320 -5.10 0.64 -6.56
CA ALA A 320 -4.28 -0.50 -6.91
C ALA A 320 -2.82 -0.35 -6.46
N PHE A 321 -2.05 0.52 -7.07
CA PHE A 321 -0.60 0.60 -6.89
C PHE A 321 -0.11 2.06 -6.95
N GLN A 322 1.02 2.37 -6.31
CA GLN A 322 1.61 3.70 -6.43
C GLN A 322 2.01 4.01 -7.88
N ASN A 323 1.96 5.28 -8.24
CA ASN A 323 2.32 5.79 -9.58
C ASN A 323 1.52 5.12 -10.72
N GLU A 324 0.32 4.65 -10.45
CA GLU A 324 -0.56 4.06 -11.48
C GLU A 324 -1.17 5.09 -12.44
N LEU A 325 -1.25 6.35 -12.00
CA LEU A 325 -1.63 7.50 -12.83
C LEU A 325 -0.38 8.21 -13.34
N ASN A 326 -0.35 8.48 -14.62
CA ASN A 326 0.68 9.31 -15.26
C ASN A 326 0.05 10.58 -15.87
N GLY A 327 0.87 11.44 -16.49
CA GLY A 327 0.40 12.68 -17.11
C GLY A 327 -0.64 12.46 -18.20
N ASP A 328 -0.49 11.43 -19.03
CA ASP A 328 -1.44 11.10 -20.11
C ASP A 328 -2.78 10.61 -19.55
N ASP A 329 -2.74 9.74 -18.51
CA ASP A 329 -3.94 9.28 -17.80
C ASP A 329 -4.69 10.46 -17.18
N THR A 330 -3.98 11.41 -16.57
CA THR A 330 -4.56 12.62 -15.97
C THR A 330 -5.17 13.53 -17.04
N ALA A 331 -4.50 13.72 -18.16
CA ALA A 331 -5.03 14.49 -19.29
C ALA A 331 -6.31 13.87 -19.85
N GLU A 332 -6.39 12.54 -19.92
CA GLU A 332 -7.59 11.82 -20.35
C GLU A 332 -8.76 12.03 -19.38
N LEU A 333 -8.51 11.91 -18.05
CA LEU A 333 -9.52 12.16 -17.02
C LEU A 333 -10.06 13.60 -17.09
N LEU A 334 -9.19 14.61 -17.17
CA LEU A 334 -9.60 16.00 -17.28
C LEU A 334 -10.40 16.28 -18.56
N LYS A 335 -10.00 15.69 -19.70
CA LYS A 335 -10.75 15.78 -20.96
C LYS A 335 -12.14 15.18 -20.83
N ASN A 336 -12.30 14.13 -20.03
CA ASN A 336 -13.57 13.47 -19.76
C ASN A 336 -14.44 14.19 -18.72
N GLY A 337 -13.92 15.24 -18.08
CA GLY A 337 -14.63 16.10 -17.12
C GLY A 337 -14.63 15.57 -15.69
N THR A 338 -13.63 14.75 -15.34
CA THR A 338 -13.43 14.21 -13.98
C THR A 338 -12.89 15.28 -13.06
#